data_606a0d335a933e20473c5c9704483f7c
#
_entry.id   606a0d335a933e20473c5c9704483f7c
#
_cell.length_a   1.000
_cell.length_b   1.000
_cell.length_c   1.000
_cell.angle_alpha   90.00
_cell.angle_beta   90.00
_cell.angle_gamma   90.00
#
_symmetry.space_group_name_H-M   'P 1'
#
loop_
_entity.id
_entity.type
_entity.pdbx_description
1 polymer ?
#
loop_
_entity_poly.entity_id
_entity_poly.type
_entity_poly.pdbx_seq_one_letter_code
_entity_poly.pdbx_strand_id
1 'polypeptide(L)'
;MDAASETMHDLGYEQLTTAMVADRAGASIGTVYRYFPDRIAVLQSVASRNLDRALNVLKASLRDGGSSTLEGSLDVAVDALVEVFRTEKGFRSLRVGDVLDIRPVASARGGNAEIARVIREDLEQRQGLLLDSNARLAVETAIDVADALLGRAFLHSDRGETSLIAEAKRVSMLAVSGVTH
;
A
#
# COMPACT_ATOMS: atom_id res chain seq x y z
N MET A 1 2.71 -14.29 11.09
CA MET A 1 2.30 -12.99 10.52
C MET A 1 0.83 -12.97 10.14
N ASP A 2 0.28 -14.06 9.58
CA ASP A 2 -1.16 -14.11 9.23
C ASP A 2 -2.05 -13.91 10.46
N ALA A 3 -1.75 -14.58 11.57
CA ALA A 3 -2.42 -14.38 12.85
C ALA A 3 -2.47 -12.89 13.30
N ALA A 4 -1.38 -12.14 13.11
CA ALA A 4 -1.35 -10.72 13.44
C ALA A 4 -2.26 -9.89 12.50
N SER A 5 -2.21 -10.16 11.18
CA SER A 5 -3.07 -9.49 10.20
C SER A 5 -4.55 -9.77 10.44
N GLU A 6 -4.90 -11.01 10.75
CA GLU A 6 -6.28 -11.41 11.08
C GLU A 6 -6.75 -10.78 12.40
N THR A 7 -5.90 -10.77 13.44
CA THR A 7 -6.24 -10.14 14.71
C THR A 7 -6.48 -8.64 14.54
N MET A 8 -5.64 -7.96 13.75
CA MET A 8 -5.84 -6.55 13.41
C MET A 8 -7.13 -6.30 12.63
N HIS A 9 -7.47 -7.20 11.70
CA HIS A 9 -8.70 -7.07 10.92
C HIS A 9 -9.93 -7.17 11.81
N ASP A 10 -9.94 -8.13 12.74
CA ASP A 10 -11.10 -8.42 13.59
C ASP A 10 -11.29 -7.39 14.70
N LEU A 11 -10.21 -6.90 15.32
CA LEU A 11 -10.24 -6.10 16.54
C LEU A 11 -9.76 -4.66 16.36
N GLY A 12 -9.19 -4.35 15.21
CA GLY A 12 -8.48 -3.10 14.99
C GLY A 12 -7.04 -3.15 15.50
N TYR A 13 -6.20 -2.28 14.92
CA TYR A 13 -4.77 -2.23 15.28
C TYR A 13 -4.54 -1.73 16.72
N GLU A 14 -5.44 -0.91 17.27
CA GLU A 14 -5.33 -0.36 18.62
C GLU A 14 -5.40 -1.44 19.70
N GLN A 15 -6.23 -2.45 19.48
CA GLN A 15 -6.45 -3.53 20.43
C GLN A 15 -5.46 -4.70 20.28
N LEU A 16 -4.62 -4.69 19.24
CA LEU A 16 -3.65 -5.75 19.01
C LEU A 16 -2.66 -5.84 20.17
N THR A 17 -2.49 -7.04 20.71
CA THR A 17 -1.44 -7.38 21.67
C THR A 17 -0.61 -8.57 21.18
N THR A 18 0.65 -8.67 21.65
CA THR A 18 1.50 -9.84 21.35
C THR A 18 0.91 -11.13 21.90
N ALA A 19 0.16 -11.07 23.00
CA ALA A 19 -0.52 -12.23 23.57
C ALA A 19 -1.63 -12.74 22.66
N MET A 20 -2.46 -11.85 22.09
CA MET A 20 -3.51 -12.24 21.13
C MET A 20 -2.91 -12.85 19.86
N VAL A 21 -1.77 -12.33 19.39
CA VAL A 21 -1.05 -12.90 18.25
C VAL A 21 -0.52 -14.30 18.56
N ALA A 22 0.01 -14.51 19.78
CA ALA A 22 0.50 -15.81 20.22
C ALA A 22 -0.65 -16.83 20.29
N ASP A 23 -1.76 -16.47 20.91
CA ASP A 23 -2.94 -17.31 21.03
C ASP A 23 -3.49 -17.72 19.66
N ARG A 24 -3.69 -16.75 18.77
CA ARG A 24 -4.19 -17.02 17.42
C ARG A 24 -3.20 -17.84 16.55
N ALA A 25 -1.91 -17.66 16.76
CA ALA A 25 -0.86 -18.41 16.07
C ALA A 25 -0.64 -19.81 16.63
N GLY A 26 -1.29 -20.18 17.74
CA GLY A 26 -1.02 -21.43 18.46
C GLY A 26 0.44 -21.52 18.97
N ALA A 27 1.06 -20.36 19.26
CA ALA A 27 2.44 -20.27 19.68
C ALA A 27 2.54 -19.84 21.15
N SER A 28 3.66 -20.20 21.82
CA SER A 28 3.90 -19.66 23.16
C SER A 28 4.18 -18.16 23.10
N ILE A 29 3.76 -17.42 24.13
CA ILE A 29 4.03 -15.97 24.24
C ILE A 29 5.54 -15.68 24.22
N GLY A 30 6.37 -16.55 24.82
CA GLY A 30 7.83 -16.43 24.78
C GLY A 30 8.40 -16.58 23.36
N THR A 31 7.77 -17.42 22.53
CA THR A 31 8.14 -17.53 21.12
C THR A 31 7.86 -16.23 20.39
N VAL A 32 6.70 -15.61 20.63
CA VAL A 32 6.31 -14.34 19.97
C VAL A 32 7.25 -13.21 20.42
N TYR A 33 7.54 -13.08 21.72
CA TYR A 33 8.46 -12.04 22.23
C TYR A 33 9.88 -12.17 21.70
N ARG A 34 10.35 -13.36 21.36
CA ARG A 34 11.67 -13.54 20.74
C ARG A 34 11.78 -12.88 19.36
N TYR A 35 10.67 -12.81 18.60
CA TYR A 35 10.64 -12.20 17.25
C TYR A 35 10.12 -10.76 17.29
N PHE A 36 9.20 -10.47 18.20
CA PHE A 36 8.51 -9.19 18.32
C PHE A 36 8.53 -8.75 19.79
N PRO A 37 9.50 -7.93 20.17
CA PRO A 37 9.68 -7.53 21.57
C PRO A 37 8.48 -6.75 22.13
N ASP A 38 7.72 -6.12 21.25
CA ASP A 38 6.53 -5.36 21.60
C ASP A 38 5.49 -5.34 20.47
N ARG A 39 4.36 -4.69 20.73
CA ARG A 39 3.26 -4.50 19.78
C ARG A 39 3.72 -3.74 18.53
N ILE A 40 4.56 -2.73 18.70
CA ILE A 40 5.02 -1.89 17.58
C ILE A 40 5.83 -2.72 16.59
N ALA A 41 6.69 -3.60 17.07
CA ALA A 41 7.46 -4.52 16.23
C ALA A 41 6.54 -5.45 15.40
N VAL A 42 5.41 -5.92 15.98
CA VAL A 42 4.41 -6.70 15.24
C VAL A 42 3.79 -5.85 14.14
N LEU A 43 3.32 -4.65 14.46
CA LEU A 43 2.67 -3.75 13.51
C LEU A 43 3.61 -3.35 12.36
N GLN A 44 4.87 -3.01 12.67
CA GLN A 44 5.89 -2.71 11.66
C GLN A 44 6.16 -3.88 10.73
N SER A 45 6.22 -5.10 11.27
CA SER A 45 6.44 -6.31 10.48
C SER A 45 5.23 -6.62 9.57
N VAL A 46 4.00 -6.39 10.06
CA VAL A 46 2.80 -6.50 9.22
C VAL A 46 2.80 -5.44 8.12
N ALA A 47 3.13 -4.19 8.45
CA ALA A 47 3.20 -3.10 7.49
C ALA A 47 4.24 -3.38 6.39
N SER A 48 5.44 -3.85 6.76
CA SER A 48 6.49 -4.22 5.80
C SER A 48 6.02 -5.33 4.86
N ARG A 49 5.45 -6.42 5.40
CA ARG A 49 4.94 -7.51 4.59
C ARG A 49 3.82 -7.08 3.63
N ASN A 50 2.93 -6.23 4.11
CA ASN A 50 1.83 -5.71 3.29
C ASN A 50 2.36 -4.83 2.16
N LEU A 51 3.38 -4.01 2.41
CA LEU A 51 4.06 -3.24 1.37
C LEU A 51 4.71 -4.15 0.33
N ASP A 52 5.45 -5.19 0.78
CA ASP A 52 6.08 -6.16 -0.14
C ASP A 52 5.04 -6.83 -1.05
N ARG A 53 3.88 -7.21 -0.49
CA ARG A 53 2.78 -7.80 -1.27
C ARG A 53 2.20 -6.80 -2.26
N ALA A 54 1.96 -5.55 -1.84
CA ALA A 54 1.47 -4.49 -2.72
C ALA A 54 2.43 -4.24 -3.87
N LEU A 55 3.73 -4.16 -3.60
CA LEU A 55 4.76 -3.99 -4.63
C LEU A 55 4.83 -5.18 -5.59
N ASN A 56 4.63 -6.41 -5.10
CA ASN A 56 4.60 -7.60 -5.96
C ASN A 56 3.37 -7.60 -6.88
N VAL A 57 2.18 -7.26 -6.36
CA VAL A 57 0.96 -7.12 -7.17
C VAL A 57 1.16 -6.03 -8.22
N LEU A 58 1.65 -4.86 -7.82
CA LEU A 58 1.92 -3.74 -8.72
C LEU A 58 2.89 -4.13 -9.86
N LYS A 59 4.02 -4.75 -9.53
CA LYS A 59 5.01 -5.20 -10.52
C LYS A 59 4.44 -6.23 -11.50
N ALA A 60 3.59 -7.14 -11.02
CA ALA A 60 2.90 -8.08 -11.88
C ALA A 60 1.92 -7.38 -12.81
N SER A 61 1.07 -6.49 -12.27
CA SER A 61 0.07 -5.73 -13.04
C SER A 61 0.73 -4.84 -14.11
N LEU A 62 1.82 -4.15 -13.77
CA LEU A 62 2.58 -3.34 -14.73
C LEU A 62 3.20 -4.20 -15.85
N ARG A 63 3.69 -5.39 -15.54
CA ARG A 63 4.22 -6.33 -16.53
C ARG A 63 3.17 -6.82 -17.51
N ASP A 64 1.99 -7.18 -16.99
CA ASP A 64 0.94 -7.85 -17.75
C ASP A 64 0.03 -6.83 -18.48
N GLY A 65 -0.22 -5.69 -17.87
CA GLY A 65 -1.10 -4.63 -18.38
C GLY A 65 -0.38 -3.33 -18.75
N GLY A 66 0.95 -3.35 -18.84
CA GLY A 66 1.76 -2.15 -18.95
C GLY A 66 1.44 -1.28 -20.15
N SER A 67 1.13 -0.04 -19.84
CA SER A 67 0.90 1.03 -20.81
C SER A 67 2.22 1.67 -21.23
N SER A 68 2.22 2.27 -22.44
CA SER A 68 3.33 3.07 -22.93
C SER A 68 3.29 4.54 -22.49
N THR A 69 2.34 4.90 -21.65
CA THR A 69 2.17 6.27 -21.13
C THR A 69 2.21 6.30 -19.62
N LEU A 70 2.57 7.45 -19.06
CA LEU A 70 2.55 7.68 -17.62
C LEU A 70 1.14 7.50 -17.05
N GLU A 71 0.14 8.06 -17.70
CA GLU A 71 -1.26 7.95 -17.28
C GLU A 71 -1.73 6.50 -17.26
N GLY A 72 -1.41 5.73 -18.29
CA GLY A 72 -1.79 4.32 -18.35
C GLY A 72 -1.09 3.47 -17.29
N SER A 73 0.18 3.74 -16.98
CA SER A 73 0.89 3.07 -15.89
C SER A 73 0.32 3.44 -14.53
N LEU A 74 -0.14 4.68 -14.33
CA LEU A 74 -0.85 5.09 -13.12
C LEU A 74 -2.22 4.42 -12.99
N ASP A 75 -2.98 4.29 -14.08
CA ASP A 75 -4.27 3.57 -14.05
C ASP A 75 -4.09 2.12 -13.59
N VAL A 76 -3.12 1.43 -14.17
CA VAL A 76 -2.73 0.07 -13.76
C VAL A 76 -2.31 0.03 -12.29
N ALA A 77 -1.55 1.03 -11.84
CA ALA A 77 -1.10 1.10 -10.45
C ALA A 77 -2.25 1.31 -9.47
N VAL A 78 -3.22 2.17 -9.80
CA VAL A 78 -4.41 2.38 -8.95
C VAL A 78 -5.27 1.12 -8.91
N ASP A 79 -5.44 0.41 -10.03
CA ASP A 79 -6.16 -0.87 -10.05
C ASP A 79 -5.45 -1.94 -9.21
N ALA A 80 -4.12 -2.02 -9.27
CA ALA A 80 -3.34 -2.90 -8.43
C ALA A 80 -3.51 -2.58 -6.94
N LEU A 81 -3.53 -1.29 -6.56
CA LEU A 81 -3.82 -0.87 -5.20
C LEU A 81 -5.25 -1.24 -4.77
N VAL A 82 -6.25 -1.04 -5.62
CA VAL A 82 -7.64 -1.48 -5.35
C VAL A 82 -7.69 -2.97 -5.05
N GLU A 83 -6.97 -3.80 -5.82
CA GLU A 83 -6.90 -5.25 -5.60
C GLU A 83 -6.24 -5.58 -4.26
N VAL A 84 -5.15 -4.91 -3.90
CA VAL A 84 -4.50 -5.07 -2.59
C VAL A 84 -5.44 -4.67 -1.45
N PHE A 85 -6.17 -3.57 -1.58
CA PHE A 85 -7.18 -3.16 -0.58
C PHE A 85 -8.30 -4.20 -0.44
N ARG A 86 -8.67 -4.92 -1.49
CA ARG A 86 -9.68 -5.98 -1.45
C ARG A 86 -9.19 -7.27 -0.82
N THR A 87 -7.97 -7.67 -1.15
CA THR A 87 -7.45 -9.00 -0.81
C THR A 87 -6.65 -9.04 0.49
N GLU A 88 -5.97 -7.93 0.84
CA GLU A 88 -5.08 -7.87 1.99
C GLU A 88 -5.73 -7.18 3.19
N LYS A 89 -6.40 -7.97 4.02
CA LYS A 89 -7.12 -7.46 5.21
C LYS A 89 -6.24 -6.60 6.13
N GLY A 90 -5.02 -7.04 6.41
CA GLY A 90 -4.07 -6.29 7.24
C GLY A 90 -3.59 -4.97 6.61
N PHE A 91 -3.63 -4.86 5.28
CA PHE A 91 -3.27 -3.63 4.57
C PHE A 91 -4.28 -2.51 4.88
N ARG A 92 -5.58 -2.80 4.80
CA ARG A 92 -6.66 -1.87 5.13
C ARG A 92 -6.56 -1.36 6.57
N SER A 93 -6.40 -2.28 7.52
CA SER A 93 -6.37 -1.96 8.95
C SER A 93 -5.27 -0.99 9.35
N LEU A 94 -4.14 -0.99 8.62
CA LEU A 94 -3.02 -0.07 8.87
C LEU A 94 -3.14 1.26 8.11
N ARG A 95 -3.91 1.30 7.02
CA ARG A 95 -4.07 2.52 6.20
C ARG A 95 -5.26 3.38 6.62
N VAL A 96 -6.28 2.77 7.19
CA VAL A 96 -7.52 3.44 7.60
C VAL A 96 -7.43 4.04 9.01
N GLY A 97 -6.45 3.61 9.83
CA GLY A 97 -6.22 4.18 11.15
C GLY A 97 -5.24 5.35 11.10
N ASP A 98 -5.40 6.31 12.03
CA ASP A 98 -4.44 7.41 12.27
C ASP A 98 -3.09 6.90 12.81
N VAL A 99 -2.54 5.85 12.19
CA VAL A 99 -1.29 5.20 12.60
C VAL A 99 -0.12 5.97 11.99
N LEU A 100 0.02 7.23 12.39
CA LEU A 100 1.07 8.12 11.91
C LEU A 100 2.50 7.66 12.26
N ASP A 101 2.65 6.76 13.23
CA ASP A 101 3.98 6.34 13.74
C ASP A 101 4.46 4.95 13.28
N ILE A 102 3.64 4.18 12.55
CA ILE A 102 4.03 2.85 12.10
C ILE A 102 4.55 2.91 10.66
N ARG A 103 5.61 3.67 10.45
CA ARG A 103 6.37 3.59 9.19
C ARG A 103 7.18 2.30 9.18
N PRO A 104 7.15 1.51 8.10
CA PRO A 104 8.07 0.39 7.96
C PRO A 104 9.50 0.89 8.11
N VAL A 105 10.26 0.28 9.00
CA VAL A 105 11.69 0.62 9.22
C VAL A 105 12.50 0.50 7.92
N ALA A 106 12.03 -0.31 6.97
CA ALA A 106 12.69 -0.54 5.69
C ALA A 106 12.55 0.60 4.67
N SER A 107 11.64 1.56 4.88
CA SER A 107 11.41 2.64 3.92
C SER A 107 11.48 3.99 4.62
N ALA A 108 12.63 4.63 4.55
CA ALA A 108 12.84 5.99 5.06
C ALA A 108 11.94 7.05 4.37
N ARG A 109 11.30 6.69 3.25
CA ARG A 109 10.47 7.56 2.42
C ARG A 109 8.98 7.28 2.47
N GLY A 110 8.55 6.20 3.14
CA GLY A 110 7.13 5.76 3.17
C GLY A 110 6.76 4.81 2.02
N GLY A 111 5.65 4.07 2.22
CA GLY A 111 5.20 3.04 1.27
C GLY A 111 4.80 3.59 -0.10
N ASN A 112 4.18 4.79 -0.14
CA ASN A 112 3.74 5.43 -1.38
C ASN A 112 4.91 5.86 -2.27
N ALA A 113 6.01 6.34 -1.67
CA ALA A 113 7.22 6.67 -2.41
C ALA A 113 7.87 5.42 -3.05
N GLU A 114 7.78 4.24 -2.40
CA GLU A 114 8.23 2.98 -2.99
C GLU A 114 7.33 2.54 -4.16
N ILE A 115 6.01 2.72 -4.05
CA ILE A 115 5.07 2.47 -5.15
C ILE A 115 5.38 3.39 -6.32
N ALA A 116 5.54 4.68 -6.08
CA ALA A 116 5.91 5.67 -7.12
C ALA A 116 7.26 5.33 -7.77
N ARG A 117 8.24 4.85 -6.99
CA ARG A 117 9.52 4.39 -7.51
C ARG A 117 9.38 3.22 -8.47
N VAL A 118 8.55 2.23 -8.14
CA VAL A 118 8.31 1.06 -9.01
C VAL A 118 7.68 1.48 -10.33
N ILE A 119 6.70 2.40 -10.31
CA ILE A 119 6.08 2.93 -11.54
C ILE A 119 7.13 3.63 -12.41
N ARG A 120 7.94 4.48 -11.81
CA ARG A 120 9.01 5.19 -12.52
C ARG A 120 10.02 4.23 -13.14
N GLU A 121 10.51 3.26 -12.38
CA GLU A 121 11.48 2.27 -12.87
C GLU A 121 10.91 1.44 -14.02
N ASP A 122 9.64 1.10 -13.97
CA ASP A 122 8.95 0.39 -15.03
C ASP A 122 8.89 1.23 -16.33
N LEU A 123 8.57 2.52 -16.22
CA LEU A 123 8.56 3.44 -17.34
C LEU A 123 9.96 3.66 -17.93
N GLU A 124 10.97 3.86 -17.07
CA GLU A 124 12.36 4.04 -17.49
C GLU A 124 12.88 2.79 -18.23
N GLN A 125 12.64 1.58 -17.69
CA GLN A 125 13.18 0.34 -18.24
C GLN A 125 12.48 -0.12 -19.51
N ARG A 126 11.15 0.02 -19.58
CA ARG A 126 10.38 -0.49 -20.72
C ARG A 126 10.24 0.51 -21.86
N GLN A 127 10.36 1.80 -21.56
CA GLN A 127 10.06 2.85 -22.53
C GLN A 127 11.21 3.84 -22.75
N GLY A 128 12.25 3.75 -21.94
CA GLY A 128 13.33 4.74 -21.96
C GLY A 128 12.87 6.14 -21.52
N LEU A 129 11.72 6.23 -20.84
CA LEU A 129 11.12 7.48 -20.42
C LEU A 129 11.77 7.96 -19.13
N LEU A 130 12.64 8.94 -19.21
CA LEU A 130 13.28 9.55 -18.04
C LEU A 130 12.38 10.66 -17.48
N LEU A 131 11.80 10.42 -16.31
CA LEU A 131 10.97 11.42 -15.63
C LEU A 131 11.86 12.51 -15.01
N ASP A 132 11.59 13.76 -15.29
CA ASP A 132 12.21 14.91 -14.62
C ASP A 132 11.72 15.04 -13.15
N SER A 133 12.22 16.04 -12.42
CA SER A 133 11.85 16.25 -11.02
C SER A 133 10.37 16.57 -10.81
N ASN A 134 9.74 17.28 -11.76
CA ASN A 134 8.33 17.67 -11.68
C ASN A 134 7.45 16.45 -11.94
N ALA A 135 7.80 15.64 -12.95
CA ALA A 135 7.11 14.39 -13.25
C ALA A 135 7.18 13.38 -12.08
N ARG A 136 8.35 13.28 -11.43
CA ARG A 136 8.51 12.44 -10.23
C ARG A 136 7.61 12.88 -9.09
N LEU A 137 7.58 14.18 -8.80
CA LEU A 137 6.71 14.75 -7.77
C LEU A 137 5.23 14.52 -8.12
N ALA A 138 4.85 14.68 -9.38
CA ALA A 138 3.49 14.44 -9.84
C ALA A 138 3.06 12.97 -9.63
N VAL A 139 3.93 12.00 -9.92
CA VAL A 139 3.68 10.57 -9.66
C VAL A 139 3.54 10.29 -8.17
N GLU A 140 4.42 10.82 -7.32
CA GLU A 140 4.32 10.68 -5.87
C GLU A 140 3.00 11.26 -5.35
N THR A 141 2.64 12.48 -5.79
CA THR A 141 1.37 13.13 -5.45
C THR A 141 0.16 12.32 -5.91
N ALA A 142 0.20 11.76 -7.13
CA ALA A 142 -0.87 10.93 -7.67
C ALA A 142 -1.12 9.69 -6.79
N ILE A 143 -0.06 9.03 -6.34
CA ILE A 143 -0.15 7.86 -5.47
C ILE A 143 -0.62 8.25 -4.05
N ASP A 144 -0.16 9.36 -3.49
CA ASP A 144 -0.61 9.83 -2.18
C ASP A 144 -2.12 10.14 -2.18
N VAL A 145 -2.60 10.80 -3.22
CA VAL A 145 -4.03 11.10 -3.38
C VAL A 145 -4.85 9.82 -3.60
N ALA A 146 -4.36 8.91 -4.45
CA ALA A 146 -5.03 7.62 -4.68
C ALA A 146 -5.14 6.84 -3.36
N ASP A 147 -4.06 6.73 -2.60
CA ASP A 147 -4.03 6.01 -1.33
C ASP A 147 -5.02 6.60 -0.31
N ALA A 148 -5.07 7.91 -0.18
CA ALA A 148 -6.00 8.58 0.74
C ALA A 148 -7.46 8.33 0.36
N LEU A 149 -7.81 8.39 -0.93
CA LEU A 149 -9.18 8.14 -1.40
C LEU A 149 -9.54 6.66 -1.32
N LEU A 150 -8.61 5.75 -1.62
CA LEU A 150 -8.81 4.31 -1.46
C LEU A 150 -8.96 3.93 0.01
N GLY A 151 -8.17 4.51 0.92
CA GLY A 151 -8.37 4.34 2.36
C GLY A 151 -9.80 4.66 2.77
N ARG A 152 -10.36 5.77 2.28
CA ARG A 152 -11.77 6.12 2.50
C ARG A 152 -12.74 5.16 1.83
N ALA A 153 -12.47 4.74 0.61
CA ALA A 153 -13.34 3.84 -0.15
C ALA A 153 -13.53 2.49 0.57
N PHE A 154 -12.51 2.03 1.26
CA PHE A 154 -12.50 0.75 1.95
C PHE A 154 -12.76 0.84 3.46
N LEU A 155 -13.07 2.03 3.98
CA LEU A 155 -13.31 2.25 5.42
C LEU A 155 -14.47 1.39 5.97
N HIS A 156 -15.55 1.29 5.20
CA HIS A 156 -16.79 0.60 5.61
C HIS A 156 -17.23 -0.51 4.64
N SER A 157 -16.43 -0.81 3.63
CA SER A 157 -16.78 -1.77 2.58
C SER A 157 -15.58 -2.60 2.15
N ASP A 158 -15.68 -3.91 2.26
CA ASP A 158 -14.64 -4.84 1.77
C ASP A 158 -14.47 -4.81 0.25
N ARG A 159 -15.51 -4.35 -0.48
CA ARG A 159 -15.46 -4.21 -1.94
C ARG A 159 -14.96 -2.84 -2.40
N GLY A 160 -14.93 -1.89 -1.48
CA GLY A 160 -14.66 -0.49 -1.75
C GLY A 160 -15.88 0.24 -2.33
N GLU A 161 -16.01 1.52 -1.99
CA GLU A 161 -17.04 2.41 -2.56
C GLU A 161 -16.65 2.82 -3.98
N THR A 162 -17.46 2.42 -4.96
CA THR A 162 -17.15 2.58 -6.39
C THR A 162 -16.93 4.04 -6.80
N SER A 163 -17.70 4.96 -6.23
CA SER A 163 -17.56 6.40 -6.49
C SER A 163 -16.20 6.94 -6.03
N LEU A 164 -15.71 6.52 -4.86
CA LEU A 164 -14.40 6.93 -4.33
C LEU A 164 -13.25 6.28 -5.09
N ILE A 165 -13.41 5.03 -5.53
CA ILE A 165 -12.42 4.36 -6.39
C ILE A 165 -12.30 5.09 -7.74
N ALA A 166 -13.44 5.43 -8.36
CA ALA A 166 -13.44 6.19 -9.60
C ALA A 166 -12.83 7.58 -9.44
N GLU A 167 -13.10 8.25 -8.31
CA GLU A 167 -12.51 9.55 -7.99
C GLU A 167 -11.01 9.46 -7.74
N ALA A 168 -10.54 8.40 -7.06
CA ALA A 168 -9.10 8.15 -6.89
C ALA A 168 -8.39 8.08 -8.24
N LYS A 169 -8.92 7.31 -9.18
CA LYS A 169 -8.39 7.23 -10.55
C LYS A 169 -8.39 8.60 -11.24
N ARG A 170 -9.53 9.28 -11.23
CA ARG A 170 -9.70 10.59 -11.89
C ARG A 170 -8.71 11.64 -11.38
N VAL A 171 -8.56 11.76 -10.06
CA VAL A 171 -7.69 12.79 -9.48
C VAL A 171 -6.21 12.44 -9.64
N SER A 172 -5.85 11.14 -9.57
CA SER A 172 -4.49 10.69 -9.86
C SER A 172 -4.06 11.02 -11.30
N MET A 173 -4.98 10.86 -12.27
CA MET A 173 -4.72 11.24 -13.66
C MET A 173 -4.52 12.76 -13.81
N LEU A 174 -5.30 13.57 -13.08
CA LEU A 174 -5.16 15.04 -13.12
C LEU A 174 -3.82 15.49 -12.54
N ALA A 175 -3.26 14.79 -11.55
CA ALA A 175 -1.98 15.14 -10.96
C ALA A 175 -0.82 15.04 -11.95
N VAL A 176 -0.92 14.19 -12.97
CA VAL A 176 0.11 14.01 -14.01
C VAL A 176 -0.28 14.65 -15.35
N SER A 177 -1.51 15.12 -15.49
CA SER A 177 -1.95 15.82 -16.71
C SER A 177 -1.20 17.15 -16.83
N GLY A 178 -0.42 17.31 -17.89
CA GLY A 178 0.40 18.50 -18.10
C GLY A 178 1.88 18.35 -17.71
N VAL A 179 2.27 17.19 -17.23
CA VAL A 179 3.69 16.83 -17.12
C VAL A 179 4.14 16.41 -18.51
N THR A 180 4.87 17.30 -19.18
CA THR A 180 5.50 17.00 -20.48
C THR A 180 6.78 16.20 -20.27
N HIS A 181 6.95 15.21 -21.11
CA HIS A 181 8.15 14.34 -21.16
C HIS A 181 9.22 14.98 -22.05
#